data_e3cad6555a5dcf613a3539ae8bafd8f5
#
_entry.id   e3cad6555a5dcf613a3539ae8bafd8f5
#
_cell.length_a   1.000
_cell.length_b   1.000
_cell.length_c   1.000
_cell.angle_alpha   90.00
_cell.angle_beta   90.00
_cell.angle_gamma   90.00
#
_symmetry.space_group_name_H-M   'P 1'
#
loop_
_entity.id
_entity.type
_entity.pdbx_description
1 polymer ?
#
loop_
_entity_poly.entity_id
_entity_poly.type
_entity_poly.pdbx_seq_one_letter_code
_entity_poly.pdbx_strand_id
1 'polypeptide(L)'
;MPEGDTVARQCRILDEALAGTVLTTCELRVPREATADLVGWRVAEVRPRGKHLLMRLVPPVAGPPPLTLHSHLMMDGIWHVDGRALRSSDTSSGPRPADTIRVDLTARHEDGRQARAVAYDVKQVRLLRTADEDELVGHLGPDLLDPAWDEDPALRERAAANLAAEPERPIGLAMLDQHVLSGIGNIYRSELCFLRRVHPAAPVAEAGDPAELVDLAHRLLVLNRDREVRVTTGGMLGRDGDLWVYGRGGKQCRRCRSRIQRGELAEPRLEGTESRVLWFCPRCQAGPGCPPSAPTARGRRR
;
A
#
# COMPACT_ATOMS: atom_id res chain seq x y z
N MET A 1 -3.76 -1.12 -7.33
CA MET A 1 -2.38 -0.98 -6.78
C MET A 1 -2.43 -1.28 -5.29
N PRO A 2 -1.69 -2.26 -4.80
CA PRO A 2 -1.57 -2.53 -3.36
C PRO A 2 -0.95 -1.34 -2.62
N GLU A 3 -1.60 -0.93 -1.52
CA GLU A 3 -1.08 0.06 -0.56
C GLU A 3 -1.09 -0.57 0.84
N GLY A 4 -0.77 0.16 1.89
CA GLY A 4 -0.62 -0.39 3.24
C GLY A 4 -1.83 -1.19 3.73
N ASP A 5 -3.05 -0.71 3.46
CA ASP A 5 -4.31 -1.41 3.77
C ASP A 5 -4.42 -2.77 3.10
N THR A 6 -4.05 -2.84 1.81
CA THR A 6 -4.08 -4.09 1.05
C THR A 6 -3.06 -5.10 1.57
N VAL A 7 -1.85 -4.62 1.88
CA VAL A 7 -0.78 -5.48 2.42
C VAL A 7 -1.15 -5.98 3.81
N ALA A 8 -1.65 -5.10 4.69
CA ALA A 8 -2.11 -5.48 6.02
C ALA A 8 -3.19 -6.56 5.96
N ARG A 9 -4.18 -6.41 5.06
CA ARG A 9 -5.23 -7.41 4.87
C ARG A 9 -4.67 -8.75 4.38
N GLN A 10 -3.76 -8.75 3.41
CA GLN A 10 -3.14 -9.98 2.91
C GLN A 10 -2.31 -10.66 4.00
N CYS A 11 -1.52 -9.88 4.77
CA CYS A 11 -0.75 -10.42 5.90
C CYS A 11 -1.66 -11.08 6.93
N ARG A 12 -2.75 -10.44 7.33
CA ARG A 12 -3.70 -11.01 8.31
C ARG A 12 -4.28 -12.34 7.83
N ILE A 13 -4.73 -12.43 6.56
CA ILE A 13 -5.29 -13.68 6.02
C ILE A 13 -4.23 -14.77 5.89
N LEU A 14 -3.01 -14.41 5.51
CA LEU A 14 -1.89 -15.35 5.46
C LEU A 14 -1.49 -15.80 6.87
N ASP A 15 -1.49 -14.92 7.84
CA ASP A 15 -1.21 -15.23 9.25
C ASP A 15 -2.26 -16.21 9.82
N GLU A 16 -3.54 -15.91 9.63
CA GLU A 16 -4.65 -16.79 10.02
C GLU A 16 -4.55 -18.20 9.39
N ALA A 17 -4.03 -18.29 8.17
CA ALA A 17 -3.90 -19.56 7.46
C ALA A 17 -2.62 -20.34 7.80
N LEU A 18 -1.54 -19.64 8.10
CA LEU A 18 -0.21 -20.24 8.16
C LEU A 18 0.48 -20.16 9.53
N ALA A 19 0.14 -19.20 10.40
CA ALA A 19 0.83 -19.07 11.68
C ALA A 19 0.70 -20.35 12.53
N GLY A 20 1.82 -20.79 13.12
CA GLY A 20 1.92 -22.01 13.88
C GLY A 20 2.08 -23.29 13.06
N THR A 21 1.88 -23.24 11.72
CA THR A 21 1.97 -24.41 10.85
C THR A 21 3.41 -24.75 10.46
N VAL A 22 3.63 -25.97 9.97
CA VAL A 22 4.92 -26.46 9.46
C VAL A 22 4.86 -26.60 7.95
N LEU A 23 5.83 -26.02 7.24
CA LEU A 23 5.94 -26.13 5.80
C LEU A 23 6.23 -27.58 5.38
N THR A 24 5.39 -28.11 4.49
CA THR A 24 5.55 -29.44 3.89
C THR A 24 6.07 -29.37 2.46
N THR A 25 5.84 -28.24 1.78
CA THR A 25 6.48 -27.92 0.50
C THR A 25 6.85 -26.45 0.48
N CYS A 26 7.94 -26.11 -0.22
CA CYS A 26 8.37 -24.74 -0.46
C CYS A 26 9.03 -24.64 -1.83
N GLU A 27 8.44 -23.83 -2.71
CA GLU A 27 9.06 -23.48 -3.99
C GLU A 27 9.19 -21.96 -4.09
N LEU A 28 10.41 -21.48 -4.15
CA LEU A 28 10.72 -20.07 -4.41
C LEU A 28 11.19 -19.93 -5.86
N ARG A 29 10.30 -19.48 -6.74
CA ARG A 29 10.57 -19.35 -8.19
C ARG A 29 11.17 -18.00 -8.55
N VAL A 30 12.16 -17.58 -7.77
CA VAL A 30 12.98 -16.39 -8.01
C VAL A 30 14.46 -16.81 -8.00
N PRO A 31 15.27 -16.38 -8.97
CA PRO A 31 16.61 -16.94 -9.18
C PRO A 31 17.51 -16.95 -7.95
N ARG A 32 17.45 -15.89 -7.14
CA ARG A 32 18.30 -15.75 -5.94
C ARG A 32 17.95 -16.77 -4.84
N GLU A 33 16.67 -17.14 -4.73
CA GLU A 33 16.15 -17.95 -3.63
C GLU A 33 15.73 -19.37 -4.08
N ALA A 34 15.94 -19.71 -5.36
CA ALA A 34 15.44 -20.95 -5.97
C ALA A 34 16.00 -22.26 -5.34
N THR A 35 17.11 -22.19 -4.62
CA THR A 35 17.74 -23.34 -3.96
C THR A 35 17.43 -23.41 -2.47
N ALA A 36 16.64 -22.47 -1.94
CA ALA A 36 16.30 -22.48 -0.52
C ALA A 36 15.30 -23.61 -0.22
N ASP A 37 15.63 -24.43 0.76
CA ASP A 37 14.74 -25.47 1.29
C ASP A 37 14.24 -25.08 2.68
N LEU A 38 12.94 -24.82 2.76
CA LEU A 38 12.25 -24.44 4.00
C LEU A 38 11.27 -25.53 4.47
N VAL A 39 11.36 -26.74 3.90
CA VAL A 39 10.55 -27.88 4.38
C VAL A 39 10.90 -28.19 5.84
N GLY A 40 9.88 -28.38 6.67
CA GLY A 40 10.02 -28.58 8.11
C GLY A 40 10.12 -27.29 8.93
N TRP A 41 10.26 -26.11 8.31
CA TRP A 41 10.24 -24.83 9.03
C TRP A 41 8.83 -24.48 9.47
N ARG A 42 8.71 -23.86 10.65
CA ARG A 42 7.44 -23.39 11.17
C ARG A 42 7.24 -21.92 10.85
N VAL A 43 6.07 -21.58 10.33
CA VAL A 43 5.66 -20.19 10.17
C VAL A 43 5.33 -19.63 11.55
N ALA A 44 6.10 -18.66 12.03
CA ALA A 44 5.88 -18.05 13.33
C ALA A 44 4.76 -17.02 13.26
N GLU A 45 4.85 -16.13 12.27
CA GLU A 45 3.87 -15.05 12.04
C GLU A 45 4.02 -14.47 10.64
N VAL A 46 2.98 -13.77 10.16
CA VAL A 46 3.01 -12.96 8.92
C VAL A 46 2.57 -11.55 9.26
N ARG A 47 3.46 -10.57 9.10
CA ARG A 47 3.21 -9.18 9.46
C ARG A 47 3.44 -8.20 8.31
N PRO A 48 2.68 -7.11 8.23
CA PRO A 48 2.97 -6.00 7.35
C PRO A 48 4.01 -5.06 8.00
N ARG A 49 4.77 -4.36 7.15
CA ARG A 49 5.52 -3.16 7.51
C ARG A 49 5.43 -2.21 6.31
N GLY A 50 4.64 -1.14 6.42
CA GLY A 50 4.29 -0.28 5.29
C GLY A 50 3.63 -1.07 4.15
N LYS A 51 4.34 -1.22 3.03
CA LYS A 51 3.88 -2.01 1.87
C LYS A 51 4.62 -3.34 1.72
N HIS A 52 5.40 -3.73 2.72
CA HIS A 52 6.16 -4.97 2.76
C HIS A 52 5.42 -6.03 3.56
N LEU A 53 5.48 -7.27 3.08
CA LEU A 53 4.98 -8.45 3.77
C LEU A 53 6.19 -9.23 4.30
N LEU A 54 6.18 -9.54 5.59
CA LEU A 54 7.23 -10.24 6.32
C LEU A 54 6.63 -11.52 6.89
N MET A 55 7.02 -12.68 6.37
CA MET A 55 6.65 -13.99 6.89
C MET A 55 7.86 -14.56 7.64
N ARG A 56 7.77 -14.60 8.96
CA ARG A 56 8.84 -15.07 9.84
C ARG A 56 8.78 -16.57 10.02
N LEU A 57 9.93 -17.22 9.87
CA LEU A 57 10.08 -18.67 9.85
C LEU A 57 11.09 -19.10 10.93
N VAL A 58 10.73 -20.14 11.67
CA VAL A 58 11.58 -20.71 12.71
C VAL A 58 12.01 -22.11 12.28
N PRO A 59 13.31 -22.45 12.39
CA PRO A 59 13.80 -23.77 11.98
C PRO A 59 13.27 -24.90 12.89
N PRO A 60 13.22 -26.14 12.39
CA PRO A 60 12.63 -27.28 13.12
C PRO A 60 13.43 -27.71 14.35
N VAL A 61 14.72 -27.42 14.39
CA VAL A 61 15.65 -27.78 15.47
C VAL A 61 16.64 -26.66 15.72
N ALA A 62 17.37 -26.71 16.83
CA ALA A 62 18.50 -25.82 17.06
C ALA A 62 19.51 -25.97 15.91
N GLY A 63 19.65 -24.92 15.12
CA GLY A 63 20.43 -24.94 13.88
C GLY A 63 20.54 -23.54 13.28
N PRO A 64 20.10 -23.33 12.04
CA PRO A 64 20.19 -22.03 11.39
C PRO A 64 19.33 -20.99 12.13
N PRO A 65 19.70 -19.69 12.02
CA PRO A 65 18.90 -18.62 12.63
C PRO A 65 17.51 -18.54 11.99
N PRO A 66 16.51 -17.94 12.68
CA PRO A 66 15.22 -17.62 12.09
C PRO A 66 15.35 -16.82 10.81
N LEU A 67 14.50 -17.10 9.84
CA LEU A 67 14.47 -16.45 8.53
C LEU A 67 13.16 -15.70 8.33
N THR A 68 13.22 -14.67 7.51
CA THR A 68 12.05 -13.93 7.03
C THR A 68 11.96 -14.06 5.52
N LEU A 69 10.84 -14.58 5.04
CA LEU A 69 10.45 -14.50 3.65
C LEU A 69 9.74 -13.17 3.42
N HIS A 70 10.47 -12.24 2.84
CA HIS A 70 9.96 -10.93 2.48
C HIS A 70 9.33 -10.94 1.09
N SER A 71 8.21 -10.25 0.92
CA SER A 71 7.64 -9.93 -0.38
C SER A 71 7.11 -8.51 -0.46
N HIS A 72 7.25 -7.89 -1.64
CA HIS A 72 6.64 -6.61 -1.96
C HIS A 72 5.77 -6.75 -3.21
N LEU A 73 4.48 -6.45 -3.08
CA LEU A 73 3.47 -6.72 -4.13
C LEU A 73 3.65 -5.85 -5.38
N MET A 74 4.28 -4.68 -5.26
CA MET A 74 4.41 -3.70 -6.33
C MET A 74 3.03 -3.35 -6.93
N MET A 75 2.86 -3.44 -8.27
CA MET A 75 1.61 -3.07 -8.95
C MET A 75 0.64 -4.26 -9.10
N ASP A 76 1.18 -5.45 -9.38
CA ASP A 76 0.41 -6.60 -9.88
C ASP A 76 0.44 -7.82 -8.97
N GLY A 77 1.37 -7.82 -8.00
CA GLY A 77 1.57 -8.94 -7.08
C GLY A 77 0.36 -9.22 -6.20
N ILE A 78 0.07 -10.51 -6.00
CA ILE A 78 -1.05 -10.96 -5.17
C ILE A 78 -0.74 -12.31 -4.55
N TRP A 79 -1.17 -12.50 -3.31
CA TRP A 79 -1.20 -13.81 -2.67
C TRP A 79 -2.58 -14.47 -2.81
N HIS A 80 -2.58 -15.79 -2.91
CA HIS A 80 -3.74 -16.66 -2.83
C HIS A 80 -3.57 -17.60 -1.64
N VAL A 81 -4.66 -17.91 -0.97
CA VAL A 81 -4.72 -18.95 0.06
C VAL A 81 -5.79 -19.95 -0.37
N ASP A 82 -5.44 -21.24 -0.44
CA ASP A 82 -6.33 -22.34 -0.85
C ASP A 82 -7.07 -22.06 -2.16
N GLY A 83 -6.34 -21.51 -3.13
CA GLY A 83 -6.89 -21.11 -4.45
C GLY A 83 -7.71 -19.81 -4.44
N ARG A 84 -7.99 -19.22 -3.27
CA ARG A 84 -8.71 -17.95 -3.16
C ARG A 84 -7.75 -16.77 -3.23
N ALA A 85 -7.95 -15.89 -4.21
CA ALA A 85 -7.18 -14.65 -4.33
C ALA A 85 -7.46 -13.68 -3.17
N LEU A 86 -6.41 -13.16 -2.55
CA LEU A 86 -6.49 -12.14 -1.50
C LEU A 86 -6.63 -10.74 -2.13
N ARG A 87 -7.72 -10.53 -2.88
CA ARG A 87 -7.93 -9.37 -3.75
C ARG A 87 -8.12 -8.07 -2.96
N SER A 88 -7.68 -6.98 -3.58
CA SER A 88 -8.28 -5.66 -3.45
C SER A 88 -9.03 -5.32 -4.75
N SER A 89 -9.93 -4.35 -4.73
CA SER A 89 -10.73 -3.90 -5.87
C SER A 89 -9.93 -3.55 -7.13
N ASP A 90 -8.62 -3.37 -6.98
CA ASP A 90 -7.74 -2.87 -8.03
C ASP A 90 -7.00 -4.00 -8.78
N THR A 91 -7.21 -5.26 -8.41
CA THR A 91 -6.53 -6.39 -9.06
C THR A 91 -7.44 -7.07 -10.10
N SER A 92 -6.85 -7.44 -11.23
CA SER A 92 -7.54 -8.17 -12.29
C SER A 92 -8.16 -9.47 -11.77
N SER A 93 -9.36 -9.83 -12.28
CA SER A 93 -10.18 -10.92 -11.73
C SER A 93 -10.00 -12.27 -12.44
N GLY A 94 -9.04 -12.40 -13.36
CA GLY A 94 -8.83 -13.64 -14.12
C GLY A 94 -7.97 -14.68 -13.39
N PRO A 95 -7.98 -15.95 -13.86
CA PRO A 95 -7.02 -16.94 -13.41
C PRO A 95 -5.60 -16.47 -13.72
N ARG A 96 -4.67 -16.73 -12.79
CA ARG A 96 -3.26 -16.38 -12.97
C ARG A 96 -2.51 -17.50 -13.65
N PRO A 97 -1.70 -17.22 -14.70
CA PRO A 97 -0.84 -18.21 -15.33
C PRO A 97 0.17 -18.80 -14.34
N ALA A 98 0.47 -20.10 -14.48
CA ALA A 98 1.38 -20.81 -13.58
C ALA A 98 2.83 -20.31 -13.66
N ASP A 99 3.25 -19.73 -14.78
CA ASP A 99 4.55 -19.12 -15.00
C ASP A 99 4.73 -17.79 -14.24
N THR A 100 3.65 -17.19 -13.75
CA THR A 100 3.68 -15.99 -12.89
C THR A 100 3.84 -16.31 -11.40
N ILE A 101 3.82 -17.59 -11.01
CA ILE A 101 4.08 -18.00 -9.62
C ILE A 101 5.52 -17.65 -9.24
N ARG A 102 5.67 -17.01 -8.09
CA ARG A 102 6.97 -16.66 -7.49
C ARG A 102 7.24 -17.38 -6.17
N VAL A 103 6.18 -17.70 -5.44
CA VAL A 103 6.25 -18.46 -4.18
C VAL A 103 5.09 -19.44 -4.18
N ASP A 104 5.34 -20.69 -3.81
CA ASP A 104 4.32 -21.73 -3.61
C ASP A 104 4.66 -22.50 -2.33
N LEU A 105 3.84 -22.35 -1.32
CA LEU A 105 4.02 -22.94 -0.01
C LEU A 105 2.82 -23.83 0.31
N THR A 106 3.09 -25.04 0.80
CA THR A 106 2.07 -25.86 1.49
C THR A 106 2.51 -26.06 2.93
N ALA A 107 1.62 -25.84 3.85
CA ALA A 107 1.86 -25.99 5.27
C ALA A 107 0.81 -26.90 5.92
N ARG A 108 1.18 -27.55 7.02
CA ARG A 108 0.32 -28.47 7.76
C ARG A 108 0.12 -28.00 9.18
N HIS A 109 -1.14 -27.90 9.58
CA HIS A 109 -1.56 -27.66 10.94
C HIS A 109 -1.34 -28.89 11.84
N GLU A 110 -1.30 -28.71 13.14
CA GLU A 110 -1.17 -29.82 14.12
C GLU A 110 -2.33 -30.82 14.03
N ASP A 111 -3.52 -30.36 13.65
CA ASP A 111 -4.71 -31.21 13.43
C ASP A 111 -4.70 -31.95 12.09
N GLY A 112 -3.64 -31.83 11.30
CA GLY A 112 -3.45 -32.49 10.00
C GLY A 112 -4.04 -31.74 8.81
N ARG A 113 -4.82 -30.67 8.99
CA ARG A 113 -5.28 -29.82 7.88
C ARG A 113 -4.10 -29.20 7.15
N GLN A 114 -4.26 -28.98 5.86
CA GLN A 114 -3.27 -28.30 5.04
C GLN A 114 -3.78 -26.93 4.61
N ALA A 115 -2.88 -25.97 4.50
CA ALA A 115 -3.11 -24.69 3.86
C ALA A 115 -2.06 -24.47 2.78
N ARG A 116 -2.48 -23.95 1.62
CA ARG A 116 -1.57 -23.62 0.52
C ARG A 116 -1.61 -22.13 0.24
N ALA A 117 -0.44 -21.48 0.26
CA ALA A 117 -0.28 -20.07 -0.06
C ALA A 117 0.58 -19.91 -1.31
N VAL A 118 0.07 -19.17 -2.31
CA VAL A 118 0.75 -18.96 -3.59
C VAL A 118 0.83 -17.48 -3.91
N ALA A 119 2.04 -16.99 -4.20
CA ALA A 119 2.27 -15.61 -4.64
C ALA A 119 2.45 -15.55 -6.15
N TYR A 120 1.63 -14.75 -6.81
CA TYR A 120 1.67 -14.50 -8.26
C TYR A 120 2.16 -13.08 -8.55
N ASP A 121 2.96 -12.91 -9.61
CA ASP A 121 3.44 -11.61 -10.12
C ASP A 121 4.20 -10.76 -9.09
N VAL A 122 4.63 -11.34 -7.97
CA VAL A 122 5.42 -10.63 -6.95
C VAL A 122 6.85 -10.45 -7.45
N LYS A 123 7.23 -9.19 -7.72
CA LYS A 123 8.54 -8.88 -8.34
C LYS A 123 9.68 -8.87 -7.33
N GLN A 124 9.38 -8.64 -6.07
CA GLN A 124 10.40 -8.63 -5.01
C GLN A 124 10.06 -9.72 -4.00
N VAL A 125 10.87 -10.77 -4.00
CA VAL A 125 10.87 -11.85 -3.01
C VAL A 125 12.30 -12.01 -2.53
N ARG A 126 12.52 -12.00 -1.22
CA ARG A 126 13.83 -12.20 -0.60
C ARG A 126 13.69 -13.08 0.64
N LEU A 127 14.67 -13.93 0.84
CA LEU A 127 14.87 -14.68 2.07
C LEU A 127 16.10 -14.13 2.78
N LEU A 128 15.93 -13.75 4.06
CA LEU A 128 17.01 -13.17 4.87
C LEU A 128 16.87 -13.63 6.31
N ARG A 129 17.92 -13.45 7.12
CA ARG A 129 17.79 -13.68 8.56
C ARG A 129 16.81 -12.67 9.16
N THR A 130 15.96 -13.10 10.08
CA THR A 130 15.01 -12.20 10.75
C THR A 130 15.72 -11.03 11.45
N ALA A 131 16.92 -11.26 11.97
CA ALA A 131 17.75 -10.21 12.57
C ALA A 131 18.18 -9.11 11.58
N ASP A 132 18.12 -9.38 10.28
CA ASP A 132 18.55 -8.45 9.23
C ASP A 132 17.36 -7.76 8.53
N GLU A 133 16.12 -7.88 9.05
CA GLU A 133 14.92 -7.24 8.48
C GLU A 133 15.10 -5.73 8.27
N ASP A 134 15.86 -5.07 9.15
CA ASP A 134 16.13 -3.63 9.07
C ASP A 134 16.88 -3.22 7.78
N GLU A 135 17.58 -4.13 7.11
CA GLU A 135 18.18 -3.87 5.80
C GLU A 135 17.10 -3.57 4.73
N LEU A 136 15.90 -4.13 4.91
CA LEU A 136 14.78 -3.96 3.97
C LEU A 136 13.77 -2.90 4.41
N VAL A 137 13.52 -2.77 5.70
CA VAL A 137 12.40 -1.96 6.20
C VAL A 137 12.81 -0.93 7.26
N GLY A 138 14.06 -0.93 7.72
CA GLY A 138 14.56 0.02 8.73
C GLY A 138 14.60 1.47 8.26
N HIS A 139 14.68 1.69 6.95
CA HIS A 139 14.63 3.03 6.35
C HIS A 139 13.22 3.63 6.31
N LEU A 140 12.17 2.83 6.56
CA LEU A 140 10.79 3.30 6.47
C LEU A 140 10.44 4.23 7.63
N GLY A 141 9.78 5.33 7.32
CA GLY A 141 9.15 6.20 8.29
C GLY A 141 8.06 5.50 9.11
N PRO A 142 7.41 6.21 10.05
CA PRO A 142 6.34 5.64 10.86
C PRO A 142 5.29 4.93 9.99
N ASP A 143 4.91 3.71 10.38
CA ASP A 143 3.87 2.97 9.68
C ASP A 143 2.51 3.42 10.18
N LEU A 144 1.67 3.89 9.26
CA LEU A 144 0.32 4.34 9.58
C LEU A 144 -0.61 3.22 10.07
N LEU A 145 -0.20 1.96 9.93
CA LEU A 145 -0.92 0.79 10.44
C LEU A 145 -0.12 0.05 11.53
N ASP A 146 0.86 0.72 12.14
CA ASP A 146 1.60 0.16 13.27
C ASP A 146 0.62 -0.19 14.40
N PRO A 147 0.70 -1.41 14.98
CA PRO A 147 -0.17 -1.78 16.12
C PRO A 147 -0.07 -0.84 17.32
N ALA A 148 1.09 -0.22 17.54
CA ALA A 148 1.30 0.74 18.63
C ALA A 148 0.81 2.16 18.31
N TRP A 149 0.20 2.40 17.14
CA TRP A 149 -0.16 3.75 16.69
C TRP A 149 -1.04 4.53 17.68
N ASP A 150 -2.01 3.87 18.28
CA ASP A 150 -2.93 4.49 19.23
C ASP A 150 -2.35 4.57 20.66
N GLU A 151 -1.32 3.77 20.95
CA GLU A 151 -0.68 3.66 22.27
C GLU A 151 0.59 4.52 22.38
N ASP A 152 1.29 4.77 21.26
CA ASP A 152 2.53 5.55 21.20
C ASP A 152 2.35 6.87 20.41
N PRO A 153 2.08 7.99 21.11
CA PRO A 153 1.96 9.31 20.47
C PRO A 153 3.21 9.74 19.68
N ALA A 154 4.39 9.23 20.03
CA ALA A 154 5.63 9.59 19.36
C ALA A 154 5.65 9.12 17.89
N LEU A 155 4.91 8.07 17.53
CA LEU A 155 4.74 7.64 16.13
C LEU A 155 4.04 8.72 15.31
N ARG A 156 2.96 9.29 15.84
CA ARG A 156 2.17 10.34 15.19
C ARG A 156 2.97 11.65 15.10
N GLU A 157 3.61 12.04 16.18
CA GLU A 157 4.46 13.24 16.23
C GLU A 157 5.60 13.15 15.22
N ARG A 158 6.28 12.01 15.15
CA ARG A 158 7.36 11.77 14.20
C ARG A 158 6.86 11.79 12.76
N ALA A 159 5.71 11.18 12.47
CA ALA A 159 5.11 11.19 11.12
C ALA A 159 4.76 12.63 10.68
N ALA A 160 4.18 13.42 11.57
CA ALA A 160 3.85 14.82 11.31
C ALA A 160 5.12 15.68 11.13
N ALA A 161 6.13 15.49 11.97
CA ALA A 161 7.42 16.18 11.88
C ALA A 161 8.16 15.84 10.57
N ASN A 162 8.21 14.56 10.20
CA ASN A 162 8.80 14.12 8.94
C ASN A 162 8.09 14.75 7.74
N LEU A 163 6.76 14.82 7.77
CA LEU A 163 5.98 15.43 6.70
C LEU A 163 6.25 16.94 6.58
N ALA A 164 6.44 17.63 7.72
CA ALA A 164 6.73 19.05 7.78
C ALA A 164 8.19 19.41 7.47
N ALA A 165 9.11 18.45 7.45
CA ALA A 165 10.54 18.68 7.35
C ALA A 165 10.99 19.42 6.07
N GLU A 166 10.24 19.25 4.99
CA GLU A 166 10.49 19.91 3.70
C GLU A 166 9.29 20.77 3.27
N PRO A 167 9.13 21.99 3.83
CA PRO A 167 7.92 22.81 3.65
C PRO A 167 7.62 23.19 2.20
N GLU A 168 8.65 23.31 1.36
CA GLU A 168 8.51 23.65 -0.06
C GLU A 168 8.27 22.44 -0.98
N ARG A 169 8.40 21.22 -0.45
CA ARG A 169 8.18 20.01 -1.22
C ARG A 169 6.70 19.85 -1.57
N PRO A 170 6.35 19.41 -2.80
CA PRO A 170 4.96 19.10 -3.12
C PRO A 170 4.37 18.06 -2.13
N ILE A 171 3.24 18.39 -1.52
CA ILE A 171 2.59 17.52 -0.51
C ILE A 171 2.30 16.13 -1.05
N GLY A 172 1.94 16.02 -2.33
CA GLY A 172 1.68 14.75 -2.99
C GLY A 172 2.92 13.87 -3.15
N LEU A 173 4.12 14.45 -3.21
CA LEU A 173 5.39 13.72 -3.24
C LEU A 173 5.85 13.36 -1.84
N ALA A 174 5.74 14.30 -0.90
CA ALA A 174 6.08 14.05 0.51
C ALA A 174 5.29 12.87 1.08
N MET A 175 3.97 12.78 0.80
CA MET A 175 3.15 11.63 1.22
C MET A 175 3.48 10.30 0.54
N LEU A 176 4.07 10.30 -0.66
CA LEU A 176 4.48 9.06 -1.34
C LEU A 176 5.83 8.53 -0.86
N ASP A 177 6.61 9.38 -0.23
CA ASP A 177 7.93 9.04 0.30
C ASP A 177 7.79 8.14 1.52
N GLN A 178 8.20 6.89 1.38
CA GLN A 178 8.09 5.90 2.44
C GLN A 178 9.08 6.15 3.60
N HIS A 179 10.06 7.04 3.45
CA HIS A 179 10.92 7.51 4.55
C HIS A 179 10.20 8.54 5.43
N VAL A 180 9.28 9.32 4.87
CA VAL A 180 8.48 10.30 5.59
C VAL A 180 7.43 9.60 6.46
N LEU A 181 6.61 8.78 5.83
CA LEU A 181 5.60 7.94 6.46
C LEU A 181 5.29 6.75 5.55
N SER A 182 5.05 5.57 6.11
CA SER A 182 4.88 4.38 5.29
C SER A 182 3.43 3.91 5.20
N GLY A 183 3.13 3.23 4.08
CA GLY A 183 1.80 2.68 3.79
C GLY A 183 1.01 3.42 2.71
N ILE A 184 1.20 4.75 2.54
CA ILE A 184 0.51 5.54 1.52
C ILE A 184 1.06 5.26 0.12
N GLY A 185 0.16 5.14 -0.84
CA GLY A 185 0.47 5.11 -2.26
C GLY A 185 -0.36 6.13 -3.04
N ASN A 186 -0.46 5.92 -4.34
CA ASN A 186 -1.04 6.89 -5.27
C ASN A 186 -2.54 7.11 -5.07
N ILE A 187 -3.26 6.09 -4.59
CA ILE A 187 -4.70 6.18 -4.31
C ILE A 187 -4.91 7.10 -3.10
N TYR A 188 -4.33 6.74 -1.95
CA TYR A 188 -4.49 7.55 -0.74
C TYR A 188 -3.95 8.95 -0.89
N ARG A 189 -2.81 9.16 -1.56
CA ARG A 189 -2.32 10.50 -1.87
C ARG A 189 -3.39 11.35 -2.56
N SER A 190 -4.00 10.82 -3.64
CA SER A 190 -5.01 11.58 -4.41
C SER A 190 -6.26 11.86 -3.58
N GLU A 191 -6.72 10.87 -2.82
CA GLU A 191 -7.92 10.96 -1.98
C GLU A 191 -7.72 11.90 -0.78
N LEU A 192 -6.58 11.81 -0.09
CA LEU A 192 -6.22 12.69 1.03
C LEU A 192 -6.14 14.15 0.59
N CYS A 193 -5.45 14.43 -0.52
CA CYS A 193 -5.39 15.78 -1.08
C CYS A 193 -6.78 16.31 -1.43
N PHE A 194 -7.68 15.47 -1.98
CA PHE A 194 -9.05 15.88 -2.25
C PHE A 194 -9.84 16.17 -0.98
N LEU A 195 -9.73 15.32 0.03
CA LEU A 195 -10.43 15.50 1.31
C LEU A 195 -9.98 16.76 2.03
N ARG A 196 -8.69 17.06 2.01
CA ARG A 196 -8.10 18.28 2.56
C ARG A 196 -8.26 19.52 1.66
N ARG A 197 -8.82 19.37 0.45
CA ARG A 197 -9.01 20.44 -0.54
C ARG A 197 -7.71 21.09 -0.99
N VAL A 198 -6.61 20.38 -0.97
CA VAL A 198 -5.30 20.83 -1.41
C VAL A 198 -4.90 20.15 -2.72
N HIS A 199 -4.25 20.89 -3.63
CA HIS A 199 -3.70 20.31 -4.85
C HIS A 199 -2.46 19.48 -4.51
N PRO A 200 -2.25 18.27 -5.09
CA PRO A 200 -1.07 17.46 -4.78
C PRO A 200 0.29 18.12 -5.04
N ALA A 201 0.34 19.12 -5.92
CA ALA A 201 1.55 19.91 -6.19
C ALA A 201 1.71 21.14 -5.28
N ALA A 202 0.78 21.40 -4.36
CA ALA A 202 0.94 22.47 -3.39
C ALA A 202 2.11 22.18 -2.43
N PRO A 203 2.86 23.20 -1.99
CA PRO A 203 3.87 23.04 -0.95
C PRO A 203 3.28 22.45 0.34
N VAL A 204 4.05 21.66 1.05
CA VAL A 204 3.67 21.13 2.38
C VAL A 204 3.21 22.24 3.31
N ALA A 205 3.93 23.38 3.33
CA ALA A 205 3.60 24.55 4.16
C ALA A 205 2.18 25.11 3.91
N GLU A 206 1.62 24.88 2.71
CA GLU A 206 0.29 25.36 2.32
C GLU A 206 -0.79 24.25 2.36
N ALA A 207 -0.42 23.03 2.78
CA ALA A 207 -1.34 21.89 2.82
C ALA A 207 -2.17 21.81 4.12
N GLY A 208 -1.97 22.74 5.04
CA GLY A 208 -2.60 22.76 6.36
C GLY A 208 -1.78 22.00 7.40
N ASP A 209 -2.40 21.67 8.53
CA ASP A 209 -1.72 21.00 9.63
C ASP A 209 -1.29 19.56 9.25
N PRO A 210 0.03 19.26 9.29
CA PRO A 210 0.55 17.92 9.03
C PRO A 210 -0.02 16.85 9.96
N ALA A 211 -0.25 17.18 11.24
CA ALA A 211 -0.80 16.21 12.20
C ALA A 211 -2.22 15.80 11.83
N GLU A 212 -3.07 16.74 11.43
CA GLU A 212 -4.42 16.44 10.96
C GLU A 212 -4.41 15.59 9.67
N LEU A 213 -3.44 15.81 8.77
CA LEU A 213 -3.30 15.02 7.55
C LEU A 213 -2.85 13.60 7.86
N VAL A 214 -1.90 13.42 8.77
CA VAL A 214 -1.43 12.13 9.25
C VAL A 214 -2.56 11.35 9.93
N ASP A 215 -3.34 11.99 10.81
CA ASP A 215 -4.50 11.38 11.46
C ASP A 215 -5.58 10.96 10.45
N LEU A 216 -5.83 11.77 9.43
CA LEU A 216 -6.77 11.41 8.38
C LEU A 216 -6.26 10.20 7.56
N ALA A 217 -4.97 10.16 7.27
CA ALA A 217 -4.34 9.07 6.54
C ALA A 217 -4.43 7.75 7.32
N HIS A 218 -4.07 7.78 8.62
CA HIS A 218 -4.22 6.63 9.51
C HIS A 218 -5.67 6.12 9.54
N ARG A 219 -6.63 7.00 9.82
CA ARG A 219 -8.06 6.62 9.87
C ARG A 219 -8.56 5.98 8.57
N LEU A 220 -8.15 6.50 7.41
CA LEU A 220 -8.56 5.92 6.13
C LEU A 220 -7.93 4.55 5.88
N LEU A 221 -6.67 4.34 6.25
CA LEU A 221 -6.01 3.04 6.14
C LEU A 221 -6.65 2.01 7.08
N VAL A 222 -6.90 2.37 8.34
CA VAL A 222 -7.59 1.52 9.32
C VAL A 222 -8.99 1.13 8.83
N LEU A 223 -9.77 2.10 8.31
CA LEU A 223 -11.11 1.85 7.77
C LEU A 223 -11.10 0.82 6.63
N ASN A 224 -10.02 0.76 5.85
CA ASN A 224 -9.93 -0.06 4.65
C ASN A 224 -9.12 -1.35 4.82
N ARG A 225 -8.32 -1.49 5.89
CA ARG A 225 -7.42 -2.65 6.09
C ARG A 225 -8.13 -4.01 6.09
N ASP A 226 -9.44 -4.04 6.39
CA ASP A 226 -10.23 -5.27 6.41
C ASP A 226 -11.20 -5.39 5.22
N ARG A 227 -11.22 -4.39 4.32
CA ARG A 227 -12.13 -4.34 3.18
C ARG A 227 -11.52 -4.93 1.92
N GLU A 228 -12.33 -5.62 1.12
CA GLU A 228 -11.96 -6.03 -0.24
C GLU A 228 -11.98 -4.85 -1.23
N VAL A 229 -12.93 -3.93 -1.01
CA VAL A 229 -13.09 -2.73 -1.82
C VAL A 229 -12.75 -1.51 -0.98
N ARG A 230 -11.79 -0.73 -1.46
CA ARG A 230 -11.35 0.50 -0.79
C ARG A 230 -12.40 1.59 -0.92
N VAL A 231 -12.72 2.24 0.20
CA VAL A 231 -13.74 3.29 0.29
C VAL A 231 -13.16 4.51 1.00
N THR A 232 -13.23 5.68 0.36
CA THR A 232 -12.83 6.97 0.94
C THR A 232 -14.01 7.94 1.07
N THR A 233 -15.16 7.59 0.50
CA THR A 233 -16.40 8.40 0.50
C THR A 233 -17.30 8.13 1.70
N GLY A 234 -16.91 7.26 2.64
CA GLY A 234 -17.74 6.83 3.76
C GLY A 234 -18.88 5.88 3.37
N GLY A 235 -18.86 5.33 2.15
CA GLY A 235 -19.92 4.42 1.67
C GLY A 235 -21.25 5.11 1.31
N MET A 236 -21.30 6.44 1.37
CA MET A 236 -22.52 7.22 1.12
C MET A 236 -23.02 7.18 -0.33
N LEU A 237 -22.21 6.72 -1.27
CA LEU A 237 -22.47 6.87 -2.71
C LEU A 237 -22.74 5.53 -3.43
N GLY A 238 -22.96 4.44 -2.69
CA GLY A 238 -23.23 3.11 -3.25
C GLY A 238 -22.03 2.52 -3.99
N ARG A 239 -22.25 1.45 -4.78
CA ARG A 239 -21.19 0.68 -5.47
C ARG A 239 -20.30 1.53 -6.41
N ASP A 240 -20.83 2.61 -6.98
CA ASP A 240 -20.09 3.49 -7.89
C ASP A 240 -19.35 4.64 -7.17
N GLY A 241 -19.43 4.69 -5.84
CA GLY A 241 -19.04 5.84 -5.04
C GLY A 241 -17.85 5.68 -4.11
N ASP A 242 -17.03 4.67 -4.31
CA ASP A 242 -16.01 4.27 -3.34
C ASP A 242 -14.84 5.26 -3.21
N LEU A 243 -14.44 5.93 -4.31
CA LEU A 243 -13.36 6.92 -4.33
C LEU A 243 -13.85 8.28 -4.85
N TRP A 244 -13.22 9.35 -4.35
CA TRP A 244 -13.54 10.72 -4.76
C TRP A 244 -12.96 11.10 -6.11
N VAL A 245 -11.65 10.90 -6.30
CA VAL A 245 -10.93 11.39 -7.49
C VAL A 245 -10.07 10.34 -8.19
N TYR A 246 -9.47 9.41 -7.45
CA TYR A 246 -8.55 8.43 -8.04
C TYR A 246 -9.23 7.58 -9.12
N GLY A 247 -8.60 7.46 -10.30
CA GLY A 247 -9.13 6.69 -11.43
C GLY A 247 -10.37 7.31 -12.09
N ARG A 248 -10.75 8.54 -11.72
CA ARG A 248 -11.99 9.19 -12.20
C ARG A 248 -11.74 10.35 -13.14
N GLY A 249 -10.60 10.39 -13.81
CA GLY A 249 -10.30 11.41 -14.81
C GLY A 249 -11.41 11.55 -15.86
N GLY A 250 -11.81 12.78 -16.18
CA GLY A 250 -12.91 13.11 -17.09
C GLY A 250 -14.33 12.95 -16.49
N LYS A 251 -14.51 12.21 -15.37
CA LYS A 251 -15.81 12.09 -14.70
C LYS A 251 -16.13 13.33 -13.88
N GLN A 252 -17.40 13.55 -13.58
CA GLN A 252 -17.83 14.67 -12.73
C GLN A 252 -17.38 14.45 -11.28
N CYS A 253 -16.86 15.52 -10.66
CA CYS A 253 -16.58 15.56 -9.23
C CYS A 253 -17.88 15.36 -8.43
N ARG A 254 -17.87 14.42 -7.48
CA ARG A 254 -19.05 14.09 -6.66
C ARG A 254 -19.46 15.25 -5.73
N ARG A 255 -18.53 16.17 -5.42
CA ARG A 255 -18.78 17.33 -4.54
C ARG A 255 -19.27 18.58 -5.30
N CYS A 256 -18.62 18.94 -6.43
CA CYS A 256 -18.86 20.23 -7.11
C CYS A 256 -19.24 20.12 -8.59
N ARG A 257 -19.35 18.91 -9.15
CA ARG A 257 -19.71 18.59 -10.53
C ARG A 257 -18.70 19.01 -11.60
N SER A 258 -17.60 19.71 -11.26
CA SER A 258 -16.51 19.96 -12.20
C SER A 258 -15.87 18.66 -12.67
N ARG A 259 -15.24 18.63 -13.84
CA ARG A 259 -14.56 17.45 -14.34
C ARG A 259 -13.27 17.19 -13.55
N ILE A 260 -13.09 15.96 -13.06
CA ILE A 260 -11.84 15.49 -12.46
C ILE A 260 -10.76 15.52 -13.55
N GLN A 261 -9.61 16.10 -13.24
CA GLN A 261 -8.45 16.12 -14.11
C GLN A 261 -7.46 15.03 -13.73
N ARG A 262 -6.69 14.60 -14.74
CA ARG A 262 -5.51 13.75 -14.59
C ARG A 262 -4.30 14.62 -14.92
N GLY A 263 -3.29 14.55 -14.08
CA GLY A 263 -2.02 15.23 -14.26
C GLY A 263 -0.85 14.32 -13.93
N GLU A 264 0.33 14.88 -13.94
CA GLU A 264 1.57 14.19 -13.54
C GLU A 264 2.36 15.10 -12.61
N LEU A 265 3.08 14.48 -11.68
CA LEU A 265 3.92 15.15 -10.70
C LEU A 265 5.25 14.42 -10.64
N ALA A 266 6.34 15.10 -10.93
CA ALA A 266 7.71 14.61 -10.80
C ALA A 266 8.40 15.30 -9.62
N GLU A 267 9.44 14.68 -9.07
CA GLU A 267 10.29 15.30 -8.06
C GLU A 267 11.14 16.42 -8.71
N PRO A 268 10.90 17.70 -8.36
CA PRO A 268 11.56 18.82 -9.05
C PRO A 268 13.10 18.84 -8.91
N ARG A 269 13.59 18.19 -7.84
CA ARG A 269 15.01 18.19 -7.47
C ARG A 269 15.82 17.05 -8.07
N LEU A 270 15.16 16.07 -8.70
CA LEU A 270 15.81 14.86 -9.22
C LEU A 270 15.48 14.73 -10.70
N GLU A 271 16.40 15.19 -11.56
CA GLU A 271 16.31 14.95 -13.01
C GLU A 271 16.25 13.44 -13.30
N GLY A 272 15.33 13.02 -14.17
CA GLY A 272 15.16 11.63 -14.57
C GLY A 272 14.29 10.78 -13.65
N THR A 273 13.68 11.33 -12.60
CA THR A 273 12.70 10.58 -11.80
C THR A 273 11.40 10.38 -12.55
N GLU A 274 10.84 9.16 -12.42
CA GLU A 274 9.53 8.85 -13.01
C GLU A 274 8.44 9.78 -12.46
N SER A 275 7.70 10.40 -13.38
CA SER A 275 6.52 11.17 -13.01
C SER A 275 5.43 10.25 -12.44
N ARG A 276 4.70 10.76 -11.45
CA ARG A 276 3.58 10.04 -10.82
C ARG A 276 2.26 10.62 -11.27
N VAL A 277 1.44 9.79 -11.89
CA VAL A 277 0.08 10.18 -12.30
C VAL A 277 -0.74 10.57 -11.08
N LEU A 278 -1.46 11.68 -11.16
CA LEU A 278 -2.35 12.16 -10.11
C LEU A 278 -3.75 12.45 -10.66
N TRP A 279 -4.74 12.45 -9.77
CA TRP A 279 -6.11 12.85 -10.05
C TRP A 279 -6.55 13.92 -9.06
N PHE A 280 -7.21 14.95 -9.55
CA PHE A 280 -7.66 16.06 -8.72
C PHE A 280 -8.90 16.73 -9.29
N CYS A 281 -9.64 17.43 -8.44
CA CYS A 281 -10.73 18.31 -8.86
C CYS A 281 -10.24 19.76 -8.88
N PRO A 282 -10.15 20.43 -10.05
CA PRO A 282 -9.58 21.77 -10.14
C PRO A 282 -10.37 22.83 -9.39
N ARG A 283 -11.65 22.58 -9.07
CA ARG A 283 -12.48 23.50 -8.29
C ARG A 283 -12.39 23.24 -6.77
N CYS A 284 -12.42 21.97 -6.37
CA CYS A 284 -12.34 21.62 -4.93
C CYS A 284 -10.94 21.77 -4.36
N GLN A 285 -9.92 21.64 -5.21
CA GLN A 285 -8.49 21.69 -4.88
C GLN A 285 -7.82 22.89 -5.58
N ALA A 286 -8.59 23.97 -5.79
CA ALA A 286 -8.05 25.23 -6.32
C ALA A 286 -7.11 25.84 -5.28
N GLY A 287 -5.98 26.39 -5.75
CA GLY A 287 -4.96 26.97 -4.87
C GLY A 287 -3.57 26.72 -5.42
N PRO A 288 -2.54 26.85 -4.60
CA PRO A 288 -1.16 26.64 -4.98
C PRO A 288 -0.94 25.29 -5.68
N GLY A 289 -0.14 25.30 -6.73
CA GLY A 289 0.14 24.11 -7.54
C GLY A 289 -0.98 23.66 -8.48
N CYS A 290 -2.22 24.15 -8.34
CA CYS A 290 -3.30 23.81 -9.24
C CYS A 290 -3.17 24.60 -10.57
N PRO A 291 -3.08 23.91 -11.73
CA PRO A 291 -3.07 24.61 -13.00
C PRO A 291 -4.37 25.41 -13.19
N PRO A 292 -4.32 26.59 -13.82
CA PRO A 292 -5.51 27.38 -14.08
C PRO A 292 -6.53 26.55 -14.85
N SER A 293 -7.78 26.54 -14.39
CA SER A 293 -8.86 25.84 -15.08
C SER A 293 -8.99 26.39 -16.51
N ALA A 294 -8.91 25.50 -17.50
CA ALA A 294 -9.22 25.91 -18.88
C ALA A 294 -10.61 26.53 -18.91
N PRO A 295 -10.78 27.70 -19.58
CA PRO A 295 -12.06 28.37 -19.63
C PRO A 295 -13.11 27.42 -20.19
N THR A 296 -14.17 27.19 -19.42
CA THR A 296 -15.32 26.43 -19.89
C THR A 296 -15.85 27.13 -21.13
N ALA A 297 -15.73 26.54 -22.32
CA ALA A 297 -16.38 27.03 -23.51
C ALA A 297 -17.86 27.19 -23.18
N ARG A 298 -18.30 28.44 -22.99
CA ARG A 298 -19.71 28.78 -22.86
C ARG A 298 -20.35 28.36 -24.16
N GLY A 299 -21.14 27.30 -24.12
CA GLY A 299 -21.95 26.88 -25.25
C GLY A 299 -22.72 28.08 -25.76
N ARG A 300 -22.40 28.53 -26.96
CA ARG A 300 -23.27 29.49 -27.67
C ARG A 300 -24.61 28.80 -27.84
N ARG A 301 -25.59 29.24 -27.08
CA ARG A 301 -27.00 28.95 -27.40
C ARG A 301 -27.27 29.63 -28.74
N ARG A 302 -27.61 28.85 -29.74
CA ARG A 302 -28.36 29.29 -30.89
C ARG A 302 -29.82 28.89 -30.70
#